data_527405d768328d1cfb11a06ac3056562
#
_entry.id   527405d768328d1cfb11a06ac3056562
#
_cell.length_a   1.000
_cell.length_b   1.000
_cell.length_c   1.000
_cell.angle_alpha   90.00
_cell.angle_beta   90.00
_cell.angle_gamma   90.00
#
_symmetry.space_group_name_H-M   'P 1'
#
loop_
_entity.id
_entity.type
_entity.pdbx_description
1 polymer ?
#
loop_
_entity_poly.entity_id
_entity_poly.type
_entity_poly.pdbx_seq_one_letter_code
_entity_poly.pdbx_strand_id
1 'polypeptide(L)'
;MKHYIRSYWTKYKQLYKKGLKGIAAFLAIGAIVFFVLATIASRGMGVIFNEVMARQTMMRGTVTVESLSATPWGTLSFTDLVWTDPDGRRLITVPDGKIRVNMWDVVTRNFKASAINGIELNDAVIVVNLDENNRLDFVPASPDVKKPLNEVEPRPKPPKKTTQERQEELGNKVRNFNWQGQHLDLKIRLRNSQLEVFNRNRHYVMKDVNARIDLDSNRAVHIDMETGKFGGTAIGEGLVLKGRVDLKDVLKHRMPQLDLQFDVKGVDPSSLGFGENIHDAMTLLTKVTGDFNRPFAKGRVTMPILRIPALTFDNVVGDVTYQDGILNFSNVNANVFNGKLEAKGVYNLDTRAYTITGVAKDLDSSVALKTPEFLVPVSANLNFKSEGMPRDMEVWGNFWSGEGHYMLIPIQSITGNFHNKGRHLSFSDVKVNTRVTTISTNALRIDDGQLTMGPLNITSHGGSNFILYDEDSFDDLDENMDQIKEGMKQASENSKRASESAKGLKDVKIPDDVKGSMKDLKRQMDSVKDSIERVKIN
;
A
#
# COMPACT_ATOMS: atom_id res chain seq x y z
N MET A 1 -79.45 -34.04 20.30
CA MET A 1 -78.43 -32.98 20.49
C MET A 1 -77.25 -33.06 19.49
N LYS A 2 -76.72 -34.22 19.17
CA LYS A 2 -75.58 -34.37 18.19
C LYS A 2 -75.91 -33.94 16.74
N HIS A 3 -77.16 -34.04 16.29
CA HIS A 3 -77.57 -33.65 14.94
C HIS A 3 -77.67 -32.13 14.75
N TYR A 4 -78.01 -31.38 15.78
CA TYR A 4 -78.14 -29.93 15.74
C TYR A 4 -76.76 -29.24 15.70
N ILE A 5 -75.77 -29.76 16.44
CA ILE A 5 -74.42 -29.23 16.47
C ILE A 5 -73.71 -29.45 15.09
N ARG A 6 -73.97 -30.58 14.43
CA ARG A 6 -73.37 -30.89 13.12
C ARG A 6 -73.90 -30.00 11.98
N SER A 7 -75.18 -29.60 12.06
CA SER A 7 -75.83 -28.69 11.09
C SER A 7 -75.31 -27.26 11.26
N TYR A 8 -75.10 -26.80 12.52
CA TYR A 8 -74.53 -25.49 12.79
C TYR A 8 -73.07 -25.39 12.31
N TRP A 9 -72.27 -26.43 12.53
CA TRP A 9 -70.88 -26.48 12.08
C TRP A 9 -70.73 -26.48 10.56
N THR A 10 -71.59 -27.13 9.84
CA THR A 10 -71.58 -27.13 8.36
C THR A 10 -71.99 -25.76 7.80
N LYS A 11 -72.96 -25.11 8.36
CA LYS A 11 -73.40 -23.75 7.96
C LYS A 11 -72.34 -22.67 8.28
N TYR A 12 -71.67 -22.74 9.42
CA TYR A 12 -70.58 -21.89 9.75
C TYR A 12 -69.33 -22.12 8.86
N LYS A 13 -69.03 -23.36 8.54
CA LYS A 13 -67.92 -23.71 7.66
C LYS A 13 -68.15 -23.25 6.21
N GLN A 14 -69.39 -23.22 5.75
CA GLN A 14 -69.73 -22.65 4.45
C GLN A 14 -69.69 -21.13 4.42
N LEU A 15 -70.17 -20.49 5.47
CA LEU A 15 -70.09 -19.03 5.65
C LEU A 15 -68.60 -18.56 5.77
N TYR A 16 -67.80 -19.30 6.51
CA TYR A 16 -66.37 -19.01 6.66
C TYR A 16 -65.60 -19.19 5.33
N LYS A 17 -65.91 -20.24 4.55
CA LYS A 17 -65.35 -20.46 3.20
C LYS A 17 -65.81 -19.37 2.22
N LYS A 18 -67.04 -18.87 2.29
CA LYS A 18 -67.54 -17.78 1.43
C LYS A 18 -66.90 -16.46 1.82
N GLY A 19 -66.76 -16.16 3.14
CA GLY A 19 -66.06 -14.99 3.65
C GLY A 19 -64.57 -14.99 3.26
N LEU A 20 -63.89 -16.14 3.42
CA LEU A 20 -62.50 -16.29 3.04
C LEU A 20 -62.25 -16.10 1.54
N LYS A 21 -63.18 -16.64 0.69
CA LYS A 21 -63.14 -16.41 -0.76
C LYS A 21 -63.38 -14.93 -1.13
N GLY A 22 -64.28 -14.25 -0.41
CA GLY A 22 -64.54 -12.83 -0.61
C GLY A 22 -63.35 -11.97 -0.22
N ILE A 23 -62.70 -12.29 0.90
CA ILE A 23 -61.47 -11.60 1.37
C ILE A 23 -60.32 -11.87 0.37
N ALA A 24 -60.16 -13.12 -0.12
CA ALA A 24 -59.14 -13.48 -1.10
C ALA A 24 -59.36 -12.76 -2.45
N ALA A 25 -60.63 -12.67 -2.91
CA ALA A 25 -60.97 -11.94 -4.12
C ALA A 25 -60.74 -10.41 -3.94
N PHE A 26 -61.09 -9.87 -2.79
CA PHE A 26 -60.82 -8.45 -2.48
C PHE A 26 -59.30 -8.15 -2.43
N LEU A 27 -58.52 -9.02 -1.80
CA LEU A 27 -57.05 -8.90 -1.81
C LEU A 27 -56.43 -9.04 -3.20
N ALA A 28 -56.96 -9.98 -4.05
CA ALA A 28 -56.50 -10.14 -5.41
C ALA A 28 -56.85 -8.91 -6.27
N ILE A 29 -58.07 -8.36 -6.16
CA ILE A 29 -58.44 -7.12 -6.86
C ILE A 29 -57.60 -5.92 -6.34
N GLY A 30 -57.38 -5.82 -5.05
CA GLY A 30 -56.53 -4.83 -4.45
C GLY A 30 -55.08 -4.93 -4.96
N ALA A 31 -54.55 -6.13 -5.06
CA ALA A 31 -53.21 -6.38 -5.62
C ALA A 31 -53.13 -6.03 -7.13
N ILE A 32 -54.16 -6.32 -7.91
CA ILE A 32 -54.21 -5.96 -9.35
C ILE A 32 -54.28 -4.44 -9.50
N VAL A 33 -55.17 -3.78 -8.76
CA VAL A 33 -55.29 -2.31 -8.76
C VAL A 33 -53.98 -1.65 -8.31
N PHE A 34 -53.37 -2.18 -7.27
CA PHE A 34 -52.05 -1.71 -6.80
C PHE A 34 -50.97 -1.92 -7.88
N PHE A 35 -50.95 -3.06 -8.57
CA PHE A 35 -50.02 -3.34 -9.65
C PHE A 35 -50.19 -2.40 -10.84
N VAL A 36 -51.44 -2.12 -11.25
CA VAL A 36 -51.76 -1.19 -12.32
C VAL A 36 -51.37 0.26 -11.93
N LEU A 37 -51.70 0.67 -10.71
CA LEU A 37 -51.30 2.00 -10.21
C LEU A 37 -49.79 2.13 -10.06
N ALA A 38 -49.09 1.10 -9.61
CA ALA A 38 -47.64 1.09 -9.55
C ALA A 38 -46.98 1.16 -10.93
N THR A 39 -47.57 0.49 -11.94
CA THR A 39 -47.10 0.52 -13.32
C THR A 39 -47.33 1.88 -13.98
N ILE A 40 -48.48 2.54 -13.70
CA ILE A 40 -48.80 3.89 -14.21
C ILE A 40 -47.92 4.93 -13.47
N ALA A 41 -47.73 4.79 -12.16
CA ALA A 41 -46.89 5.68 -11.36
C ALA A 41 -45.40 5.56 -11.74
N SER A 42 -44.93 4.40 -12.18
CA SER A 42 -43.49 4.19 -12.50
C SER A 42 -42.97 5.10 -13.61
N ARG A 43 -43.81 5.45 -14.59
CA ARG A 43 -43.41 6.34 -15.70
C ARG A 43 -43.27 7.81 -15.28
N GLY A 44 -43.92 8.24 -14.22
CA GLY A 44 -43.81 9.60 -13.67
C GLY A 44 -42.93 9.68 -12.39
N MET A 45 -42.54 8.56 -11.85
CA MET A 45 -41.85 8.49 -10.56
C MET A 45 -40.48 9.19 -10.56
N GLY A 46 -39.77 9.19 -11.69
CA GLY A 46 -38.50 9.93 -11.83
C GLY A 46 -38.68 11.42 -11.61
N VAL A 47 -39.72 12.01 -12.19
CA VAL A 47 -40.05 13.44 -12.06
C VAL A 47 -40.44 13.76 -10.62
N ILE A 48 -41.31 12.93 -10.01
CA ILE A 48 -41.75 13.09 -8.62
C ILE A 48 -40.57 12.91 -7.66
N PHE A 49 -39.72 11.92 -7.92
CA PHE A 49 -38.50 11.69 -7.13
C PHE A 49 -37.58 12.91 -7.17
N ASN A 50 -37.30 13.43 -8.36
CA ASN A 50 -36.43 14.60 -8.54
C ASN A 50 -37.01 15.84 -7.82
N GLU A 51 -38.31 16.06 -7.86
CA GLU A 51 -38.99 17.16 -7.17
C GLU A 51 -38.91 17.01 -5.64
N VAL A 52 -39.10 15.78 -5.12
CA VAL A 52 -38.97 15.48 -3.67
C VAL A 52 -37.52 15.62 -3.23
N MET A 53 -36.58 15.13 -4.03
CA MET A 53 -35.17 15.22 -3.71
C MET A 53 -34.62 16.64 -3.80
N ALA A 54 -35.16 17.48 -4.67
CA ALA A 54 -34.81 18.90 -4.72
C ALA A 54 -35.27 19.69 -3.46
N ARG A 55 -36.32 19.22 -2.79
CA ARG A 55 -36.90 19.86 -1.58
C ARG A 55 -36.40 19.27 -0.26
N GLN A 56 -35.68 18.14 -0.31
CA GLN A 56 -35.17 17.51 0.91
C GLN A 56 -34.02 18.32 1.52
N THR A 57 -33.89 18.26 2.86
CA THR A 57 -32.86 18.97 3.63
C THR A 57 -31.88 18.03 4.35
N MET A 58 -32.08 16.72 4.21
CA MET A 58 -31.31 15.70 4.93
C MET A 58 -29.96 15.40 4.26
N MET A 59 -29.87 15.55 2.93
CA MET A 59 -28.64 15.35 2.17
C MET A 59 -28.16 16.68 1.58
N ARG A 60 -26.86 16.87 1.56
CA ARG A 60 -26.24 18.04 0.97
C ARG A 60 -26.28 17.93 -0.56
N GLY A 61 -26.81 18.92 -1.25
CA GLY A 61 -26.91 18.91 -2.71
C GLY A 61 -28.20 18.30 -3.25
N THR A 62 -28.18 17.94 -4.52
CA THR A 62 -29.33 17.43 -5.27
C THR A 62 -29.08 16.04 -5.82
N VAL A 63 -30.09 15.17 -5.74
CA VAL A 63 -30.08 13.86 -6.38
C VAL A 63 -31.11 13.86 -7.47
N THR A 64 -30.71 13.50 -8.69
CA THR A 64 -31.58 13.40 -9.85
C THR A 64 -31.48 12.02 -10.47
N VAL A 65 -32.54 11.55 -11.09
CA VAL A 65 -32.58 10.32 -11.87
C VAL A 65 -33.26 10.59 -13.21
N GLU A 66 -32.83 9.94 -14.28
CA GLU A 66 -33.51 10.02 -15.57
C GLU A 66 -34.80 9.20 -15.55
N SER A 67 -34.74 7.97 -15.09
CA SER A 67 -35.92 7.12 -14.95
C SER A 67 -35.92 6.39 -13.61
N LEU A 68 -37.11 6.16 -13.07
CA LEU A 68 -37.32 5.37 -11.87
C LEU A 68 -38.53 4.46 -12.09
N SER A 69 -38.36 3.18 -11.83
CA SER A 69 -39.43 2.19 -11.86
C SER A 69 -39.50 1.45 -10.53
N ALA A 70 -40.70 1.15 -10.07
CA ALA A 70 -40.92 0.43 -8.84
C ALA A 70 -41.70 -0.86 -9.11
N THR A 71 -41.31 -1.94 -8.43
CA THR A 71 -42.07 -3.18 -8.40
C THR A 71 -42.92 -3.25 -7.11
N PRO A 72 -44.05 -3.97 -7.12
CA PRO A 72 -44.86 -4.17 -5.92
C PRO A 72 -44.13 -4.86 -4.77
N TRP A 73 -43.00 -5.50 -5.08
CA TRP A 73 -42.16 -6.24 -4.12
C TRP A 73 -41.10 -5.37 -3.45
N GLY A 74 -41.12 -4.05 -3.71
CA GLY A 74 -40.20 -3.11 -3.08
C GLY A 74 -38.83 -3.00 -3.76
N THR A 75 -38.72 -3.37 -5.04
CA THR A 75 -37.53 -3.10 -5.81
C THR A 75 -37.74 -1.82 -6.63
N LEU A 76 -36.90 -0.83 -6.38
CA LEU A 76 -36.78 0.39 -7.15
C LEU A 76 -35.61 0.25 -8.10
N SER A 77 -35.84 0.29 -9.41
CA SER A 77 -34.79 0.33 -10.44
C SER A 77 -34.70 1.74 -11.00
N PHE A 78 -33.51 2.26 -11.16
CA PHE A 78 -33.27 3.60 -11.67
C PHE A 78 -32.19 3.60 -12.75
N THR A 79 -32.24 4.60 -13.61
CA THR A 79 -31.19 4.89 -14.60
C THR A 79 -30.69 6.30 -14.40
N ASP A 80 -29.39 6.52 -14.73
CA ASP A 80 -28.68 7.80 -14.68
C ASP A 80 -28.93 8.60 -13.40
N LEU A 81 -28.66 7.94 -12.26
CA LEU A 81 -28.68 8.61 -10.98
C LEU A 81 -27.43 9.49 -10.85
N VAL A 82 -27.64 10.78 -10.60
CA VAL A 82 -26.57 11.74 -10.34
C VAL A 82 -26.83 12.44 -9.02
N TRP A 83 -25.89 12.34 -8.12
CA TRP A 83 -25.86 13.13 -6.89
C TRP A 83 -24.81 14.22 -7.02
N THR A 84 -25.25 15.47 -6.96
CA THR A 84 -24.40 16.65 -7.12
C THR A 84 -24.41 17.44 -5.80
N ASP A 85 -23.25 17.90 -5.36
CA ASP A 85 -23.14 18.76 -4.18
C ASP A 85 -23.65 20.19 -4.47
N PRO A 86 -23.77 21.07 -3.45
CA PRO A 86 -24.20 22.46 -3.65
C PRO A 86 -23.28 23.26 -4.55
N ASP A 87 -22.02 22.87 -4.70
CA ASP A 87 -21.02 23.53 -5.54
C ASP A 87 -21.04 23.01 -6.99
N GLY A 88 -21.97 22.11 -7.32
CA GLY A 88 -22.14 21.55 -8.67
C GLY A 88 -21.20 20.38 -8.98
N ARG A 89 -20.42 19.87 -8.01
CA ARG A 89 -19.55 18.71 -8.21
C ARG A 89 -20.35 17.41 -8.11
N ARG A 90 -20.11 16.49 -9.03
CA ARG A 90 -20.74 15.16 -9.00
C ARG A 90 -20.10 14.31 -7.93
N LEU A 91 -20.88 13.87 -6.95
CA LEU A 91 -20.43 12.98 -5.88
C LEU A 91 -20.64 11.51 -6.26
N ILE A 92 -21.79 11.19 -6.84
CA ILE A 92 -22.12 9.84 -7.28
C ILE A 92 -22.79 9.92 -8.64
N THR A 93 -22.32 9.12 -9.57
CA THR A 93 -22.96 8.92 -10.87
C THR A 93 -23.16 7.43 -11.08
N VAL A 94 -24.37 7.00 -11.34
CA VAL A 94 -24.72 5.58 -11.49
C VAL A 94 -25.56 5.42 -12.75
N PRO A 95 -25.04 4.81 -13.82
CA PRO A 95 -25.79 4.57 -15.04
C PRO A 95 -27.03 3.73 -14.80
N ASP A 96 -26.92 2.64 -14.04
CA ASP A 96 -28.07 1.83 -13.62
C ASP A 96 -27.88 1.25 -12.23
N GLY A 97 -29.00 1.07 -11.54
CA GLY A 97 -28.96 0.50 -10.21
C GLY A 97 -30.33 0.09 -9.68
N LYS A 98 -30.29 -0.57 -8.52
CA LYS A 98 -31.49 -1.04 -7.83
C LYS A 98 -31.39 -0.77 -6.35
N ILE A 99 -32.49 -0.29 -5.78
CA ILE A 99 -32.66 -0.19 -4.33
C ILE A 99 -33.79 -1.12 -3.92
N ARG A 100 -33.56 -1.94 -2.91
CA ARG A 100 -34.58 -2.80 -2.32
C ARG A 100 -35.05 -2.20 -1.02
N VAL A 101 -36.35 -2.04 -0.90
CA VAL A 101 -37.00 -1.50 0.30
C VAL A 101 -37.94 -2.53 0.91
N ASN A 102 -38.07 -2.49 2.22
CA ASN A 102 -39.06 -3.28 2.93
C ASN A 102 -40.45 -2.66 2.71
N MET A 103 -41.31 -3.30 1.92
CA MET A 103 -42.63 -2.77 1.60
C MET A 103 -43.53 -2.59 2.83
N TRP A 104 -43.34 -3.40 3.88
CA TRP A 104 -44.10 -3.23 5.11
C TRP A 104 -43.79 -1.90 5.78
N ASP A 105 -42.53 -1.50 5.84
CA ASP A 105 -42.13 -0.21 6.39
C ASP A 105 -42.66 0.95 5.55
N VAL A 106 -42.71 0.79 4.21
CA VAL A 106 -43.28 1.78 3.32
C VAL A 106 -44.78 1.95 3.52
N VAL A 107 -45.52 0.82 3.62
CA VAL A 107 -46.98 0.83 3.83
C VAL A 107 -47.36 1.42 5.19
N THR A 108 -46.60 1.10 6.22
CA THR A 108 -46.82 1.61 7.57
C THR A 108 -46.25 3.02 7.79
N ARG A 109 -45.67 3.65 6.75
CA ARG A 109 -44.99 4.96 6.79
C ARG A 109 -43.87 5.03 7.82
N ASN A 110 -43.24 3.90 8.10
CA ASN A 110 -42.12 3.80 9.03
C ASN A 110 -40.79 3.98 8.27
N PHE A 111 -40.52 5.17 7.78
CA PHE A 111 -39.34 5.53 6.99
C PHE A 111 -38.10 5.61 7.87
N LYS A 112 -37.68 4.50 8.47
CA LYS A 112 -36.40 4.36 9.16
C LYS A 112 -35.32 3.95 8.17
N ALA A 113 -34.06 4.12 8.54
CA ALA A 113 -32.93 3.63 7.75
C ALA A 113 -33.00 2.11 7.47
N SER A 114 -33.68 1.35 8.34
CA SER A 114 -33.97 -0.08 8.17
C SER A 114 -34.97 -0.40 7.04
N ALA A 115 -35.65 0.58 6.49
CA ALA A 115 -36.54 0.38 5.35
C ALA A 115 -35.77 -0.02 4.06
N ILE A 116 -34.49 0.37 3.94
CA ILE A 116 -33.63 -0.01 2.83
C ILE A 116 -32.85 -1.27 3.23
N ASN A 117 -33.05 -2.36 2.49
CA ASN A 117 -32.39 -3.65 2.75
C ASN A 117 -31.42 -4.09 1.64
N GLY A 118 -31.34 -3.35 0.55
CA GLY A 118 -30.40 -3.65 -0.53
C GLY A 118 -30.15 -2.47 -1.45
N ILE A 119 -28.88 -2.33 -1.86
CA ILE A 119 -28.43 -1.35 -2.84
C ILE A 119 -27.54 -2.08 -3.83
N GLU A 120 -27.84 -1.98 -5.11
CA GLU A 120 -27.04 -2.55 -6.20
C GLU A 120 -26.75 -1.40 -7.19
N LEU A 121 -25.47 -1.13 -7.42
CA LEU A 121 -24.99 -0.08 -8.32
C LEU A 121 -24.09 -0.72 -9.37
N ASN A 122 -24.36 -0.46 -10.63
CA ASN A 122 -23.55 -0.94 -11.73
C ASN A 122 -22.85 0.25 -12.41
N ASP A 123 -21.59 0.05 -12.77
CA ASP A 123 -20.75 1.05 -13.45
C ASP A 123 -20.72 2.41 -12.72
N ALA A 124 -20.89 2.39 -11.42
CA ALA A 124 -20.98 3.60 -10.60
C ALA A 124 -19.62 4.29 -10.48
N VAL A 125 -19.62 5.62 -10.57
CA VAL A 125 -18.50 6.46 -10.18
C VAL A 125 -18.87 7.13 -8.86
N ILE A 126 -18.12 6.81 -7.81
CA ILE A 126 -18.36 7.29 -6.45
C ILE A 126 -17.18 8.15 -6.03
N VAL A 127 -17.43 9.43 -5.77
CA VAL A 127 -16.43 10.40 -5.33
C VAL A 127 -16.66 10.72 -3.85
N VAL A 128 -15.69 10.40 -3.03
CA VAL A 128 -15.73 10.59 -1.58
C VAL A 128 -14.76 11.70 -1.22
N ASN A 129 -15.28 12.81 -0.73
CA ASN A 129 -14.47 13.89 -0.15
C ASN A 129 -14.46 13.76 1.36
N LEU A 130 -13.26 13.73 1.94
CA LEU A 130 -13.05 13.71 3.38
C LEU A 130 -12.53 15.07 3.86
N ASP A 131 -13.16 15.61 4.88
CA ASP A 131 -12.72 16.84 5.54
C ASP A 131 -11.41 16.64 6.34
N GLU A 132 -10.93 17.69 6.97
CA GLU A 132 -9.72 17.66 7.81
C GLU A 132 -9.82 16.68 8.99
N ASN A 133 -11.03 16.32 9.40
CA ASN A 133 -11.31 15.39 10.48
C ASN A 133 -11.63 13.96 9.99
N ASN A 134 -11.38 13.68 8.69
CA ASN A 134 -11.76 12.42 8.01
C ASN A 134 -13.27 12.14 8.06
N ARG A 135 -14.11 13.18 8.07
CA ARG A 135 -15.56 13.04 7.95
C ARG A 135 -15.96 13.15 6.49
N LEU A 136 -17.02 12.46 6.13
CA LEU A 136 -17.60 12.56 4.80
C LEU A 136 -18.16 13.96 4.58
N ASP A 137 -17.68 14.67 3.56
CA ASP A 137 -18.06 16.05 3.27
C ASP A 137 -19.54 16.19 2.81
N PHE A 138 -20.16 15.11 2.36
CA PHE A 138 -21.57 15.11 1.93
C PHE A 138 -22.58 14.83 3.06
N VAL A 139 -22.11 14.53 4.27
CA VAL A 139 -22.98 14.41 5.45
C VAL A 139 -23.12 15.79 6.08
N PRO A 140 -24.35 16.30 6.32
CA PRO A 140 -24.55 17.59 6.98
C PRO A 140 -23.78 17.62 8.29
N ALA A 141 -23.04 18.69 8.53
CA ALA A 141 -22.48 18.93 9.85
C ALA A 141 -23.62 18.96 10.86
N SER A 142 -23.43 18.32 12.02
CA SER A 142 -24.41 18.40 13.12
C SER A 142 -24.83 19.86 13.34
N PRO A 143 -26.13 20.16 13.58
CA PRO A 143 -26.62 21.53 13.72
C PRO A 143 -25.88 22.37 14.78
N ASP A 144 -25.10 21.75 15.64
CA ASP A 144 -24.28 22.42 16.66
C ASP A 144 -23.00 23.07 16.10
N VAL A 145 -22.68 22.91 14.81
CA VAL A 145 -21.51 23.54 14.16
C VAL A 145 -21.95 24.62 13.18
N LYS A 146 -22.75 25.58 13.63
CA LYS A 146 -22.96 26.85 12.94
C LYS A 146 -21.83 27.82 13.32
N LYS A 147 -20.64 27.68 12.74
CA LYS A 147 -19.66 28.76 12.64
C LYS A 147 -19.48 29.11 11.17
N PRO A 148 -19.60 30.40 10.81
CA PRO A 148 -19.35 30.82 9.44
C PRO A 148 -17.90 30.52 9.05
N LEU A 149 -17.70 30.07 7.81
CA LEU A 149 -16.39 29.67 7.24
C LEU A 149 -15.32 30.78 7.21
N ASN A 150 -15.66 32.00 7.60
CA ASN A 150 -14.81 33.20 7.42
C ASN A 150 -14.02 33.61 8.67
N GLU A 151 -14.10 32.88 9.78
CA GLU A 151 -13.29 33.14 10.98
C GLU A 151 -12.50 31.90 11.38
N VAL A 152 -11.58 31.48 10.52
CA VAL A 152 -10.55 30.51 10.92
C VAL A 152 -9.31 31.28 11.27
N GLU A 153 -9.17 31.68 12.55
CA GLU A 153 -7.85 31.93 13.10
C GLU A 153 -6.94 30.72 12.79
N PRO A 154 -5.67 30.94 12.41
CA PRO A 154 -4.75 29.85 12.17
C PRO A 154 -4.53 29.08 13.48
N ARG A 155 -5.33 28.04 13.72
CA ARG A 155 -5.13 27.16 14.86
C ARG A 155 -3.78 26.49 14.70
N PRO A 156 -2.97 26.43 15.76
CA PRO A 156 -1.73 25.68 15.75
C PRO A 156 -2.07 24.25 15.30
N LYS A 157 -1.30 23.73 14.32
CA LYS A 157 -1.49 22.36 13.82
C LYS A 157 -1.50 21.42 15.01
N PRO A 158 -2.56 20.62 15.22
CA PRO A 158 -2.59 19.69 16.34
C PRO A 158 -1.36 18.76 16.26
N PRO A 159 -0.79 18.35 17.38
CA PRO A 159 0.34 17.44 17.39
C PRO A 159 0.04 16.19 16.59
N LYS A 160 1.01 15.67 15.85
CA LYS A 160 0.85 14.45 15.06
C LYS A 160 0.53 13.31 16.01
N LYS A 161 -0.69 12.79 15.92
CA LYS A 161 -1.10 11.60 16.67
C LYS A 161 -0.38 10.37 16.15
N THR A 162 0.02 9.49 17.06
CA THR A 162 0.58 8.18 16.74
C THR A 162 -0.46 7.29 16.04
N THR A 163 -0.01 6.22 15.39
CA THR A 163 -0.90 5.24 14.75
C THR A 163 -1.85 4.61 15.79
N GLN A 164 -1.33 4.31 16.97
CA GLN A 164 -2.12 3.76 18.09
C GLN A 164 -3.19 4.75 18.57
N GLU A 165 -2.85 6.03 18.82
CA GLU A 165 -3.83 7.05 19.24
C GLU A 165 -4.93 7.25 18.21
N ARG A 166 -4.62 7.20 16.91
CA ARG A 166 -5.62 7.27 15.83
C ARG A 166 -6.56 6.07 15.82
N GLN A 167 -6.02 4.88 16.06
CA GLN A 167 -6.82 3.65 16.15
C GLN A 167 -7.73 3.64 17.37
N GLU A 168 -7.23 4.07 18.52
CA GLU A 168 -8.03 4.21 19.75
C GLU A 168 -9.15 5.25 19.58
N GLU A 169 -8.89 6.38 18.94
CA GLU A 169 -9.91 7.39 18.65
C GLU A 169 -11.01 6.84 17.73
N LEU A 170 -10.64 6.12 16.67
CA LEU A 170 -11.60 5.43 15.80
C LEU A 170 -12.40 4.39 16.58
N GLY A 171 -11.74 3.59 17.41
CA GLY A 171 -12.41 2.62 18.28
C GLY A 171 -13.40 3.26 19.24
N ASN A 172 -13.03 4.40 19.83
CA ASN A 172 -13.93 5.15 20.72
C ASN A 172 -15.14 5.72 19.97
N LYS A 173 -14.97 6.19 18.73
CA LYS A 173 -16.10 6.62 17.89
C LYS A 173 -17.06 5.47 17.59
N VAL A 174 -16.56 4.28 17.28
CA VAL A 174 -17.38 3.08 17.05
C VAL A 174 -18.09 2.64 18.34
N ARG A 175 -17.40 2.65 19.49
CA ARG A 175 -17.97 2.30 20.79
C ARG A 175 -19.09 3.26 21.22
N ASN A 176 -18.90 4.55 20.97
CA ASN A 176 -19.84 5.59 21.39
C ASN A 176 -20.97 5.80 20.39
N PHE A 177 -20.93 5.12 19.24
CA PHE A 177 -22.03 5.16 18.29
C PHE A 177 -23.27 4.52 18.91
N ASN A 178 -24.41 5.20 18.81
CA ASN A 178 -25.67 4.70 19.36
C ASN A 178 -26.25 3.60 18.46
N TRP A 179 -25.91 2.36 18.76
CA TRP A 179 -26.43 1.16 18.09
C TRP A 179 -27.83 0.76 18.55
N GLN A 180 -28.34 1.36 19.64
CA GLN A 180 -29.64 1.00 20.21
C GLN A 180 -30.77 1.47 19.28
N GLY A 181 -31.67 0.55 18.97
CA GLY A 181 -32.88 0.83 18.19
C GLY A 181 -32.69 0.94 16.68
N GLN A 182 -31.47 0.77 16.14
CA GLN A 182 -31.20 0.77 14.71
C GLN A 182 -30.75 -0.63 14.28
N HIS A 183 -31.72 -1.49 14.00
CA HIS A 183 -31.42 -2.75 13.30
C HIS A 183 -31.27 -2.44 11.80
N LEU A 184 -30.04 -2.55 11.29
CA LEU A 184 -29.75 -2.43 9.86
C LEU A 184 -29.45 -3.84 9.33
N ASP A 185 -30.23 -4.26 8.34
CA ASP A 185 -29.94 -5.42 7.49
C ASP A 185 -29.83 -4.91 6.05
N LEU A 186 -28.60 -4.58 5.63
CA LEU A 186 -28.34 -3.92 4.37
C LEU A 186 -27.34 -4.72 3.53
N LYS A 187 -27.71 -5.00 2.28
CA LYS A 187 -26.86 -5.65 1.30
C LYS A 187 -26.44 -4.66 0.22
N ILE A 188 -25.16 -4.34 0.16
CA ILE A 188 -24.60 -3.44 -0.85
C ILE A 188 -23.84 -4.27 -1.87
N ARG A 189 -24.09 -4.00 -3.13
CA ARG A 189 -23.38 -4.59 -4.27
C ARG A 189 -22.93 -3.51 -5.22
N LEU A 190 -21.66 -3.48 -5.47
CA LEU A 190 -21.04 -2.66 -6.53
C LEU A 190 -20.54 -3.60 -7.62
N ARG A 191 -20.77 -3.24 -8.87
CA ARG A 191 -20.26 -3.97 -10.03
C ARG A 191 -19.56 -3.01 -10.96
N ASN A 192 -18.34 -3.36 -11.35
CA ASN A 192 -17.54 -2.61 -12.32
C ASN A 192 -17.49 -1.11 -12.01
N SER A 193 -17.43 -0.76 -10.73
CA SER A 193 -17.54 0.63 -10.28
C SER A 193 -16.17 1.27 -10.12
N GLN A 194 -16.14 2.60 -10.07
CA GLN A 194 -14.96 3.39 -9.75
C GLN A 194 -15.18 4.12 -8.42
N LEU A 195 -14.19 4.04 -7.54
CA LEU A 195 -14.19 4.75 -6.26
C LEU A 195 -13.04 5.75 -6.25
N GLU A 196 -13.35 7.01 -6.06
CA GLU A 196 -12.38 8.08 -5.87
C GLU A 196 -12.49 8.64 -4.46
N VAL A 197 -11.37 8.75 -3.76
CA VAL A 197 -11.32 9.29 -2.40
C VAL A 197 -10.34 10.45 -2.35
N PHE A 198 -10.84 11.62 -2.01
CA PHE A 198 -10.04 12.81 -1.76
C PHE A 198 -9.90 13.01 -0.25
N ASN A 199 -8.68 13.10 0.24
CA ASN A 199 -8.37 13.39 1.62
C ASN A 199 -7.22 14.40 1.70
N ARG A 200 -7.53 15.67 1.91
CA ARG A 200 -6.56 16.77 1.88
C ARG A 200 -5.80 16.79 0.54
N ASN A 201 -4.48 16.57 0.60
CA ASN A 201 -3.60 16.51 -0.57
C ASN A 201 -3.48 15.10 -1.17
N ARG A 202 -4.29 14.13 -0.70
CA ARG A 202 -4.24 12.75 -1.17
C ARG A 202 -5.47 12.45 -2.00
N HIS A 203 -5.23 11.83 -3.14
CA HIS A 203 -6.28 11.39 -4.06
C HIS A 203 -6.05 9.91 -4.36
N TYR A 204 -7.04 9.07 -4.09
CA TYR A 204 -7.00 7.65 -4.36
C TYR A 204 -8.08 7.30 -5.38
N VAL A 205 -7.72 6.55 -6.40
CA VAL A 205 -8.64 6.10 -7.45
C VAL A 205 -8.57 4.59 -7.52
N MET A 206 -9.69 3.92 -7.33
CA MET A 206 -9.84 2.47 -7.49
C MET A 206 -10.79 2.22 -8.66
N LYS A 207 -10.35 1.44 -9.64
CA LYS A 207 -11.12 1.08 -10.84
C LYS A 207 -11.57 -0.37 -10.75
N ASP A 208 -12.59 -0.69 -11.54
CA ASP A 208 -13.14 -2.06 -11.65
C ASP A 208 -13.51 -2.65 -10.28
N VAL A 209 -14.10 -1.80 -9.43
CA VAL A 209 -14.50 -2.18 -8.07
C VAL A 209 -15.72 -3.07 -8.13
N ASN A 210 -15.56 -4.32 -7.71
CA ASN A 210 -16.62 -5.27 -7.46
C ASN A 210 -16.69 -5.53 -5.97
N ALA A 211 -17.79 -5.17 -5.32
CA ALA A 211 -17.93 -5.31 -3.89
C ALA A 211 -19.28 -5.90 -3.49
N ARG A 212 -19.24 -6.78 -2.53
CA ARG A 212 -20.41 -7.31 -1.82
C ARG A 212 -20.21 -7.10 -0.35
N ILE A 213 -21.08 -6.27 0.25
CA ILE A 213 -21.06 -5.97 1.68
C ILE A 213 -22.44 -6.36 2.22
N ASP A 214 -22.47 -7.36 3.09
CA ASP A 214 -23.67 -7.78 3.77
C ASP A 214 -23.56 -7.31 5.25
N LEU A 215 -24.33 -6.29 5.62
CA LEU A 215 -24.35 -5.68 6.95
C LEU A 215 -25.56 -6.17 7.73
N ASP A 216 -25.33 -6.93 8.79
CA ASP A 216 -26.29 -7.17 9.86
C ASP A 216 -25.76 -6.51 11.15
N SER A 217 -26.37 -5.38 11.54
CA SER A 217 -25.91 -4.58 12.67
C SER A 217 -25.90 -5.32 14.02
N ASN A 218 -26.67 -6.41 14.15
CA ASN A 218 -26.71 -7.24 15.36
C ASN A 218 -25.70 -8.38 15.36
N ARG A 219 -25.09 -8.68 14.22
CA ARG A 219 -24.22 -9.84 14.06
C ARG A 219 -22.87 -9.51 13.49
N ALA A 220 -22.82 -9.06 12.24
CA ALA A 220 -21.58 -8.89 11.53
C ALA A 220 -21.71 -8.05 10.25
N VAL A 221 -20.57 -7.55 9.78
CA VAL A 221 -20.39 -7.07 8.40
C VAL A 221 -19.55 -8.10 7.67
N HIS A 222 -20.09 -8.69 6.62
CA HIS A 222 -19.34 -9.52 5.68
C HIS A 222 -18.90 -8.66 4.49
N ILE A 223 -17.64 -8.75 4.13
CA ILE A 223 -17.04 -7.96 3.05
C ILE A 223 -16.37 -8.92 2.07
N ASP A 224 -16.70 -8.76 0.80
CA ASP A 224 -16.01 -9.39 -0.33
C ASP A 224 -15.86 -8.31 -1.40
N MET A 225 -14.66 -7.79 -1.55
CA MET A 225 -14.34 -6.69 -2.46
C MET A 225 -13.11 -7.04 -3.27
N GLU A 226 -13.17 -6.77 -4.55
CA GLU A 226 -12.07 -6.87 -5.48
C GLU A 226 -11.99 -5.59 -6.31
N THR A 227 -10.79 -5.09 -6.52
CA THR A 227 -10.54 -3.94 -7.38
C THR A 227 -9.55 -4.30 -8.46
N GLY A 228 -9.66 -3.65 -9.62
CA GLY A 228 -8.58 -3.58 -10.58
C GLY A 228 -7.48 -2.61 -10.13
N LYS A 229 -6.82 -1.99 -11.09
CA LYS A 229 -5.74 -1.03 -10.82
C LYS A 229 -6.23 0.13 -9.96
N PHE A 230 -5.40 0.52 -9.02
CA PHE A 230 -5.60 1.74 -8.26
C PHE A 230 -4.45 2.72 -8.49
N GLY A 231 -4.76 4.00 -8.40
CA GLY A 231 -3.86 5.09 -8.75
C GLY A 231 -4.07 6.33 -7.90
N GLY A 232 -3.39 7.41 -8.29
CA GLY A 232 -3.37 8.65 -7.54
C GLY A 232 -2.23 8.66 -6.53
N THR A 233 -2.53 8.92 -5.27
CA THR A 233 -1.50 8.94 -4.20
C THR A 233 -0.94 7.55 -3.92
N ALA A 234 -1.76 6.52 -3.95
CA ALA A 234 -1.32 5.12 -3.87
C ALA A 234 -1.43 4.47 -5.25
N ILE A 235 -0.41 3.74 -5.67
CA ILE A 235 -0.34 3.09 -6.97
C ILE A 235 -0.25 1.58 -6.77
N GLY A 236 -1.05 0.81 -7.50
CA GLY A 236 -1.03 -0.65 -7.44
C GLY A 236 -1.87 -1.31 -8.53
N GLU A 237 -1.74 -2.62 -8.65
CA GLU A 237 -2.38 -3.41 -9.71
C GLU A 237 -3.71 -4.02 -9.29
N GLY A 238 -3.97 -4.13 -8.00
CA GLY A 238 -5.23 -4.65 -7.50
C GLY A 238 -5.25 -4.86 -5.99
N LEU A 239 -6.46 -4.89 -5.44
CA LEU A 239 -6.73 -5.16 -4.04
C LEU A 239 -7.89 -6.14 -3.92
N VAL A 240 -7.71 -7.19 -3.14
CA VAL A 240 -8.80 -8.07 -2.71
C VAL A 240 -8.93 -7.95 -1.20
N LEU A 241 -10.15 -7.67 -0.73
CA LEU A 241 -10.49 -7.60 0.68
C LEU A 241 -11.65 -8.56 0.96
N LYS A 242 -11.41 -9.58 1.77
CA LYS A 242 -12.43 -10.57 2.15
C LYS A 242 -12.45 -10.75 3.65
N GLY A 243 -13.62 -11.01 4.18
CA GLY A 243 -13.75 -11.40 5.57
C GLY A 243 -14.94 -10.82 6.28
N ARG A 244 -14.77 -10.65 7.59
CA ARG A 244 -15.87 -10.35 8.48
C ARG A 244 -15.43 -9.43 9.62
N VAL A 245 -16.32 -8.52 9.98
CA VAL A 245 -16.24 -7.72 11.21
C VAL A 245 -17.38 -8.18 12.11
N ASP A 246 -17.09 -8.77 13.26
CA ASP A 246 -18.10 -9.25 14.21
C ASP A 246 -18.58 -8.09 15.09
N LEU A 247 -19.90 -7.86 15.08
CA LEU A 247 -20.56 -6.78 15.80
C LEU A 247 -21.38 -7.26 17.03
N LYS A 248 -21.40 -8.57 17.31
CA LYS A 248 -22.29 -9.17 18.33
C LYS A 248 -22.22 -8.53 19.71
N ASP A 249 -21.05 -8.07 20.11
CA ASP A 249 -20.82 -7.54 21.45
C ASP A 249 -20.74 -6.01 21.49
N VAL A 250 -20.97 -5.33 20.36
CA VAL A 250 -20.91 -3.86 20.28
C VAL A 250 -22.00 -3.23 21.18
N LEU A 251 -23.18 -3.84 21.28
CA LEU A 251 -24.23 -3.42 22.20
C LEU A 251 -23.81 -3.52 23.68
N LYS A 252 -22.83 -4.36 24.01
CA LYS A 252 -22.23 -4.49 25.35
C LYS A 252 -21.01 -3.58 25.52
N HIS A 253 -20.83 -2.58 24.65
CA HIS A 253 -19.69 -1.67 24.61
C HIS A 253 -18.32 -2.37 24.41
N ARG A 254 -18.32 -3.57 23.85
CA ARG A 254 -17.09 -4.24 23.40
C ARG A 254 -16.72 -3.81 21.99
N MET A 255 -15.43 -3.88 21.67
CA MET A 255 -14.95 -3.56 20.32
C MET A 255 -15.37 -4.61 19.32
N PRO A 256 -15.71 -4.20 18.09
CA PRO A 256 -15.86 -5.13 16.97
C PRO A 256 -14.60 -5.97 16.78
N GLN A 257 -14.77 -7.26 16.47
CA GLN A 257 -13.68 -8.17 16.19
C GLN A 257 -13.46 -8.28 14.69
N LEU A 258 -12.20 -8.16 14.27
CA LEU A 258 -11.78 -8.26 12.88
C LEU A 258 -11.37 -9.69 12.54
N ASP A 259 -11.76 -10.16 11.37
CA ASP A 259 -11.22 -11.33 10.67
C ASP A 259 -11.25 -11.04 9.18
N LEU A 260 -10.24 -10.31 8.72
CA LEU A 260 -10.13 -9.78 7.36
C LEU A 260 -8.88 -10.31 6.69
N GLN A 261 -8.98 -10.60 5.41
CA GLN A 261 -7.86 -10.93 4.54
C GLN A 261 -7.71 -9.84 3.49
N PHE A 262 -6.49 -9.33 3.36
CA PHE A 262 -6.08 -8.38 2.34
C PHE A 262 -5.06 -9.05 1.42
N ASP A 263 -5.29 -8.93 0.12
CA ASP A 263 -4.33 -9.28 -0.92
C ASP A 263 -4.14 -8.03 -1.79
N VAL A 264 -2.97 -7.40 -1.65
CA VAL A 264 -2.61 -6.16 -2.36
C VAL A 264 -1.50 -6.49 -3.34
N LYS A 265 -1.74 -6.26 -4.63
CA LYS A 265 -0.82 -6.63 -5.71
C LYS A 265 -0.18 -5.40 -6.33
N GLY A 266 1.13 -5.50 -6.57
CA GLY A 266 1.86 -4.52 -7.35
C GLY A 266 1.84 -3.11 -6.77
N VAL A 267 1.77 -2.95 -5.44
CA VAL A 267 1.74 -1.64 -4.81
C VAL A 267 3.14 -1.03 -4.78
N ASP A 268 3.23 0.26 -5.07
CA ASP A 268 4.43 1.08 -4.86
C ASP A 268 4.51 1.47 -3.36
N PRO A 269 5.49 0.95 -2.59
CA PRO A 269 5.62 1.25 -1.17
C PRO A 269 5.80 2.74 -0.86
N SER A 270 6.51 3.49 -1.71
CA SER A 270 6.73 4.93 -1.53
C SER A 270 5.42 5.70 -1.62
N SER A 271 4.50 5.25 -2.48
CA SER A 271 3.18 5.84 -2.61
C SER A 271 2.31 5.69 -1.34
N LEU A 272 2.60 4.68 -0.52
CA LEU A 272 1.99 4.47 0.79
C LEU A 272 2.72 5.21 1.91
N GLY A 273 3.86 5.84 1.62
CA GLY A 273 4.71 6.51 2.60
C GLY A 273 5.71 5.58 3.31
N PHE A 274 5.91 4.37 2.76
CA PHE A 274 6.95 3.44 3.21
C PHE A 274 8.19 3.60 2.35
N GLY A 275 9.27 4.17 2.91
CA GLY A 275 10.55 4.32 2.23
C GLY A 275 10.49 5.28 1.03
N GLU A 276 11.03 6.48 1.16
CA GLU A 276 10.90 7.56 0.16
C GLU A 276 11.44 7.21 -1.24
N ASN A 277 12.23 6.14 -1.36
CA ASN A 277 12.91 5.73 -2.60
C ASN A 277 12.59 4.29 -3.03
N ILE A 278 11.58 3.64 -2.46
CA ILE A 278 11.20 2.28 -2.83
C ILE A 278 9.99 2.34 -3.76
N HIS A 279 10.24 2.28 -5.07
CA HIS A 279 9.22 2.34 -6.13
C HIS A 279 8.95 1.00 -6.81
N ASP A 280 9.63 -0.05 -6.36
CA ASP A 280 9.45 -1.39 -6.94
C ASP A 280 8.16 -2.04 -6.44
N ALA A 281 7.47 -2.72 -7.33
CA ALA A 281 6.18 -3.33 -7.08
C ALA A 281 6.24 -4.37 -5.93
N MET A 282 5.41 -4.17 -4.92
CA MET A 282 5.26 -5.04 -3.76
C MET A 282 3.90 -5.75 -3.78
N THR A 283 3.90 -7.02 -3.49
CA THR A 283 2.66 -7.79 -3.22
C THR A 283 2.63 -8.13 -1.74
N LEU A 284 1.47 -7.88 -1.11
CA LEU A 284 1.24 -8.12 0.31
C LEU A 284 -0.01 -8.99 0.49
N LEU A 285 0.17 -10.18 1.04
CA LEU A 285 -0.92 -11.06 1.45
C LEU A 285 -0.99 -11.06 2.98
N THR A 286 -2.09 -10.53 3.54
CA THR A 286 -2.19 -10.26 4.98
C THR A 286 -3.52 -10.68 5.54
N LYS A 287 -3.50 -11.32 6.71
CA LYS A 287 -4.66 -11.55 7.55
C LYS A 287 -4.65 -10.60 8.74
N VAL A 288 -5.76 -9.86 8.94
CA VAL A 288 -5.96 -8.92 10.04
C VAL A 288 -6.99 -9.49 10.99
N THR A 289 -6.65 -9.58 12.27
CA THR A 289 -7.50 -10.14 13.33
C THR A 289 -7.45 -9.27 14.58
N GLY A 290 -8.31 -9.56 15.54
CA GLY A 290 -8.34 -8.88 16.86
C GLY A 290 -9.32 -7.72 16.92
N ASP A 291 -9.16 -6.91 17.95
CA ASP A 291 -10.03 -5.77 18.22
C ASP A 291 -9.86 -4.67 17.14
N PHE A 292 -10.97 -4.04 16.77
CA PHE A 292 -10.94 -2.94 15.79
C PHE A 292 -10.00 -1.79 16.17
N ASN A 293 -9.85 -1.51 17.45
CA ASN A 293 -8.96 -0.46 17.96
C ASN A 293 -7.50 -0.93 18.17
N ARG A 294 -7.25 -2.23 18.18
CA ARG A 294 -5.89 -2.83 18.30
C ARG A 294 -5.75 -4.02 17.37
N PRO A 295 -5.80 -3.79 16.05
CA PRO A 295 -5.71 -4.88 15.09
C PRO A 295 -4.31 -5.51 15.11
N PHE A 296 -4.28 -6.82 14.98
CA PHE A 296 -3.08 -7.59 14.71
C PHE A 296 -3.11 -8.06 13.26
N ALA A 297 -2.06 -7.79 12.52
CA ALA A 297 -1.93 -8.30 11.17
C ALA A 297 -0.73 -9.25 11.05
N LYS A 298 -0.91 -10.30 10.27
CA LYS A 298 0.16 -11.23 9.89
C LYS A 298 0.06 -11.53 8.41
N GLY A 299 1.18 -11.43 7.71
CA GLY A 299 1.18 -11.60 6.27
C GLY A 299 2.54 -11.96 5.70
N ARG A 300 2.57 -12.00 4.37
CA ARG A 300 3.77 -12.22 3.56
C ARG A 300 3.92 -11.09 2.55
N VAL A 301 5.12 -10.58 2.46
CA VAL A 301 5.55 -9.60 1.46
C VAL A 301 6.36 -10.29 0.39
N THR A 302 6.12 -9.95 -0.86
CA THR A 302 6.91 -10.41 -2.00
C THR A 302 7.21 -9.23 -2.91
N MET A 303 8.48 -9.06 -3.28
CA MET A 303 8.95 -8.08 -4.26
C MET A 303 9.87 -8.81 -5.24
N PRO A 304 9.54 -8.86 -6.54
CA PRO A 304 10.43 -9.45 -7.54
C PRO A 304 11.80 -8.77 -7.58
N ILE A 305 11.80 -7.45 -7.43
CA ILE A 305 12.99 -6.61 -7.38
C ILE A 305 12.78 -5.57 -6.28
N LEU A 306 13.81 -5.30 -5.48
CA LEU A 306 13.86 -4.20 -4.53
C LEU A 306 15.15 -3.41 -4.77
N ARG A 307 15.02 -2.16 -5.22
CA ARG A 307 16.14 -1.24 -5.42
C ARG A 307 16.19 -0.24 -4.27
N ILE A 308 17.33 -0.21 -3.60
CA ILE A 308 17.68 0.85 -2.66
C ILE A 308 18.98 1.51 -3.15
N PRO A 309 19.35 2.70 -2.67
CA PRO A 309 20.61 3.31 -3.07
C PRO A 309 21.79 2.33 -2.94
N ALA A 310 22.53 2.15 -4.03
CA ALA A 310 23.68 1.26 -4.18
C ALA A 310 23.42 -0.26 -4.17
N LEU A 311 22.21 -0.75 -3.89
CA LEU A 311 21.91 -2.18 -3.81
C LEU A 311 20.64 -2.54 -4.59
N THR A 312 20.67 -3.67 -5.23
CA THR A 312 19.50 -4.31 -5.85
C THR A 312 19.35 -5.71 -5.30
N PHE A 313 18.17 -6.03 -4.84
CA PHE A 313 17.81 -7.35 -4.34
C PHE A 313 16.78 -7.96 -5.27
N ASP A 314 16.96 -9.21 -5.62
CA ASP A 314 16.03 -9.98 -6.43
C ASP A 314 15.27 -10.99 -5.57
N ASN A 315 14.01 -11.24 -5.94
CA ASN A 315 13.16 -12.25 -5.31
C ASN A 315 13.05 -12.09 -3.78
N VAL A 316 12.79 -10.88 -3.33
CA VAL A 316 12.59 -10.58 -1.90
C VAL A 316 11.27 -11.19 -1.43
N VAL A 317 11.34 -12.06 -0.45
CA VAL A 317 10.17 -12.67 0.21
C VAL A 317 10.39 -12.62 1.71
N GLY A 318 9.38 -12.21 2.46
CA GLY A 318 9.45 -12.15 3.92
C GLY A 318 8.09 -12.27 4.58
N ASP A 319 8.08 -12.74 5.82
CA ASP A 319 6.90 -12.71 6.67
C ASP A 319 6.87 -11.37 7.42
N VAL A 320 5.67 -10.77 7.53
CA VAL A 320 5.46 -9.51 8.24
C VAL A 320 4.36 -9.66 9.27
N THR A 321 4.57 -9.09 10.44
CA THR A 321 3.51 -8.90 11.45
C THR A 321 3.40 -7.42 11.80
N TYR A 322 2.17 -6.99 12.07
CA TYR A 322 1.87 -5.63 12.49
C TYR A 322 1.12 -5.64 13.82
N GLN A 323 1.54 -4.81 14.74
CA GLN A 323 0.84 -4.52 15.99
C GLN A 323 1.27 -3.14 16.51
N ASP A 324 0.30 -2.34 16.97
CA ASP A 324 0.52 -1.05 17.67
C ASP A 324 1.53 -0.10 16.97
N GLY A 325 1.47 -0.02 15.64
CA GLY A 325 2.36 0.84 14.84
C GLY A 325 3.74 0.24 14.53
N ILE A 326 3.99 -1.00 14.95
CA ILE A 326 5.26 -1.70 14.72
C ILE A 326 5.06 -2.79 13.66
N LEU A 327 5.93 -2.78 12.65
CA LEU A 327 6.10 -3.86 11.69
C LEU A 327 7.31 -4.70 12.09
N ASN A 328 7.11 -6.02 12.24
CA ASN A 328 8.20 -6.96 12.41
C ASN A 328 8.31 -7.79 11.14
N PHE A 329 9.49 -7.80 10.56
CA PHE A 329 9.86 -8.64 9.42
C PHE A 329 10.65 -9.83 9.90
N SER A 330 10.29 -11.02 9.44
CA SER A 330 11.00 -12.27 9.75
C SER A 330 11.09 -13.12 8.49
N ASN A 331 12.04 -14.05 8.50
CA ASN A 331 12.26 -14.98 7.38
C ASN A 331 12.40 -14.25 6.04
N VAL A 332 13.02 -13.06 6.06
CA VAL A 332 13.26 -12.31 4.82
C VAL A 332 14.39 -13.00 4.06
N ASN A 333 14.10 -13.39 2.82
CA ASN A 333 15.06 -14.01 1.91
C ASN A 333 15.13 -13.15 0.64
N ALA A 334 16.31 -12.95 0.11
CA ALA A 334 16.55 -12.24 -1.14
C ALA A 334 17.84 -12.75 -1.80
N ASN A 335 18.01 -12.43 -3.08
CA ASN A 335 19.29 -12.59 -3.77
C ASN A 335 19.93 -11.21 -3.93
N VAL A 336 21.24 -11.14 -3.77
CA VAL A 336 22.04 -9.92 -3.96
C VAL A 336 23.43 -10.32 -4.44
N PHE A 337 23.97 -9.64 -5.45
CA PHE A 337 25.29 -9.94 -6.03
C PHE A 337 25.51 -11.44 -6.29
N ASN A 338 24.58 -12.11 -6.92
CA ASN A 338 24.56 -13.56 -7.17
C ASN A 338 24.56 -14.46 -5.91
N GLY A 339 24.63 -13.89 -4.71
CA GLY A 339 24.56 -14.58 -3.44
C GLY A 339 23.17 -14.51 -2.79
N LYS A 340 23.05 -14.98 -1.57
CA LYS A 340 21.81 -15.06 -0.79
C LYS A 340 21.88 -14.16 0.43
N LEU A 341 20.75 -13.51 0.74
CA LEU A 341 20.55 -12.74 1.96
C LEU A 341 19.41 -13.34 2.77
N GLU A 342 19.66 -13.59 4.04
CA GLU A 342 18.64 -13.88 5.04
C GLU A 342 18.60 -12.72 6.03
N ALA A 343 17.42 -12.15 6.30
CA ALA A 343 17.31 -10.98 7.17
C ALA A 343 16.06 -11.02 8.06
N LYS A 344 16.08 -10.23 9.11
CA LYS A 344 14.93 -9.91 9.98
C LYS A 344 15.06 -8.48 10.46
N GLY A 345 13.94 -7.86 10.84
CA GLY A 345 13.99 -6.47 11.29
C GLY A 345 12.69 -5.97 11.87
N VAL A 346 12.75 -4.77 12.40
CA VAL A 346 11.63 -4.05 13.00
C VAL A 346 11.58 -2.67 12.38
N TYR A 347 10.39 -2.18 12.05
CA TYR A 347 10.14 -0.84 11.53
C TYR A 347 9.00 -0.19 12.31
N ASN A 348 9.22 1.02 12.79
CA ASN A 348 8.21 1.82 13.47
C ASN A 348 7.55 2.80 12.48
N LEU A 349 6.23 2.68 12.29
CA LEU A 349 5.47 3.48 11.33
C LEU A 349 5.37 4.97 11.72
N ASP A 350 5.45 5.28 13.00
CA ASP A 350 5.28 6.65 13.50
C ASP A 350 6.60 7.44 13.43
N THR A 351 7.69 6.81 13.89
CA THR A 351 9.02 7.44 13.93
C THR A 351 9.83 7.18 12.66
N ARG A 352 9.47 6.15 11.87
CA ARG A 352 10.23 5.61 10.73
C ARG A 352 11.57 4.99 11.15
N ALA A 353 11.81 4.82 12.45
CA ALA A 353 12.98 4.14 12.95
C ALA A 353 12.94 2.66 12.60
N TYR A 354 14.09 2.09 12.28
CA TYR A 354 14.20 0.67 12.00
C TYR A 354 15.51 0.06 12.48
N THR A 355 15.47 -1.23 12.73
CA THR A 355 16.65 -2.06 12.96
C THR A 355 16.49 -3.34 12.15
N ILE A 356 17.50 -3.65 11.33
CA ILE A 356 17.51 -4.85 10.47
C ILE A 356 18.82 -5.58 10.75
N THR A 357 18.75 -6.90 10.89
CA THR A 357 19.92 -7.77 10.97
C THR A 357 19.83 -8.82 9.88
N GLY A 358 20.96 -9.15 9.27
CA GLY A 358 20.99 -10.12 8.18
C GLY A 358 22.32 -10.85 8.08
N VAL A 359 22.28 -11.93 7.32
CA VAL A 359 23.46 -12.71 6.91
C VAL A 359 23.41 -12.83 5.40
N ALA A 360 24.44 -12.31 4.76
CA ALA A 360 24.65 -12.50 3.33
C ALA A 360 25.67 -13.61 3.12
N LYS A 361 25.43 -14.50 2.17
CA LYS A 361 26.28 -15.68 1.90
C LYS A 361 26.64 -15.74 0.42
N ASP A 362 27.88 -16.07 0.17
CA ASP A 362 28.42 -16.36 -1.17
C ASP A 362 28.16 -15.23 -2.18
N LEU A 363 28.35 -13.97 -1.72
CA LEU A 363 28.26 -12.80 -2.56
C LEU A 363 29.40 -12.82 -3.59
N ASP A 364 29.09 -12.63 -4.85
CA ASP A 364 30.06 -12.52 -5.92
C ASP A 364 30.75 -11.15 -5.85
N SER A 365 32.01 -11.15 -5.41
CA SER A 365 32.78 -9.92 -5.26
C SER A 365 33.02 -9.20 -6.57
N SER A 366 33.11 -9.92 -7.70
CA SER A 366 33.30 -9.32 -9.02
C SER A 366 32.12 -8.44 -9.43
N VAL A 367 30.92 -8.90 -9.09
CA VAL A 367 29.66 -8.17 -9.31
C VAL A 367 29.52 -7.02 -8.33
N ALA A 368 29.81 -7.27 -7.05
CA ALA A 368 29.67 -6.29 -5.97
C ALA A 368 30.62 -5.09 -6.16
N LEU A 369 31.89 -5.37 -6.51
CA LEU A 369 32.93 -4.36 -6.71
C LEU A 369 33.02 -3.86 -8.16
N LYS A 370 32.27 -4.47 -9.08
CA LYS A 370 32.37 -4.21 -10.54
C LYS A 370 33.79 -4.40 -11.07
N THR A 371 34.51 -5.35 -10.50
CA THR A 371 35.92 -5.68 -10.85
C THR A 371 35.97 -7.15 -11.24
N PRO A 372 35.92 -7.49 -12.54
CA PRO A 372 35.86 -8.87 -13.01
C PRO A 372 37.03 -9.75 -12.56
N GLU A 373 38.18 -9.13 -12.30
CA GLU A 373 39.39 -9.80 -11.88
C GLU A 373 39.39 -10.23 -10.39
N PHE A 374 38.44 -9.73 -9.60
CA PHE A 374 38.33 -10.04 -8.16
C PHE A 374 37.24 -11.09 -7.94
N LEU A 375 37.64 -12.36 -8.04
CA LEU A 375 36.71 -13.50 -7.93
C LEU A 375 36.89 -14.21 -6.58
N VAL A 376 36.19 -13.70 -5.58
CA VAL A 376 36.21 -14.22 -4.21
C VAL A 376 34.76 -14.25 -3.67
N PRO A 377 34.23 -15.42 -3.27
CA PRO A 377 32.91 -15.48 -2.64
C PRO A 377 32.97 -14.88 -1.23
N VAL A 378 32.21 -13.81 -0.99
CA VAL A 378 32.20 -13.08 0.28
C VAL A 378 30.88 -13.34 1.02
N SER A 379 31.00 -13.57 2.31
CA SER A 379 29.85 -13.64 3.24
C SER A 379 29.95 -12.54 4.28
N ALA A 380 28.83 -12.06 4.79
CA ALA A 380 28.82 -10.98 5.78
C ALA A 380 27.66 -11.10 6.75
N ASN A 381 27.88 -10.72 8.00
CA ASN A 381 26.84 -10.36 8.93
C ASN A 381 26.60 -8.86 8.84
N LEU A 382 25.34 -8.45 8.74
CA LEU A 382 24.92 -7.10 8.46
C LEU A 382 23.98 -6.61 9.57
N ASN A 383 24.22 -5.42 10.06
CA ASN A 383 23.31 -4.73 10.97
C ASN A 383 23.03 -3.34 10.40
N PHE A 384 21.75 -2.98 10.31
CA PHE A 384 21.29 -1.69 9.87
C PHE A 384 20.45 -1.06 10.98
N LYS A 385 20.66 0.21 11.24
CA LYS A 385 19.88 1.00 12.19
C LYS A 385 19.62 2.39 11.62
N SER A 386 18.43 2.91 11.85
CA SER A 386 18.09 4.31 11.60
C SER A 386 17.11 4.79 12.65
N GLU A 387 17.28 6.02 13.10
CA GLU A 387 16.35 6.70 14.02
C GLU A 387 15.17 7.37 13.30
N GLY A 388 15.07 7.19 11.95
CA GLY A 388 13.94 7.65 11.14
C GLY A 388 14.28 8.70 10.08
N MET A 389 15.50 9.23 10.08
CA MET A 389 15.98 10.10 9.01
C MET A 389 16.97 9.35 8.11
N PRO A 390 16.92 9.52 6.77
CA PRO A 390 17.82 8.81 5.85
C PRO A 390 19.31 9.01 6.15
N ARG A 391 19.69 10.21 6.65
CA ARG A 391 21.08 10.53 7.02
C ARG A 391 21.56 9.89 8.34
N ASP A 392 20.62 9.35 9.14
CA ASP A 392 20.93 8.70 10.42
C ASP A 392 21.13 7.18 10.26
N MET A 393 21.16 6.73 9.02
CA MET A 393 21.39 5.32 8.73
C MET A 393 22.83 4.94 9.09
N GLU A 394 22.94 3.90 9.90
CA GLU A 394 24.18 3.31 10.35
C GLU A 394 24.18 1.83 9.94
N VAL A 395 25.27 1.36 9.34
CA VAL A 395 25.44 -0.03 8.87
C VAL A 395 26.77 -0.54 9.37
N TRP A 396 26.77 -1.69 10.04
CA TRP A 396 28.00 -2.32 10.53
C TRP A 396 27.89 -3.82 10.50
N GLY A 397 29.05 -4.47 10.53
CA GLY A 397 29.12 -5.92 10.52
C GLY A 397 30.53 -6.43 10.36
N ASN A 398 30.61 -7.73 10.12
CA ASN A 398 31.84 -8.40 9.77
C ASN A 398 31.65 -9.18 8.48
N PHE A 399 32.73 -9.36 7.75
CA PHE A 399 32.74 -10.13 6.52
C PHE A 399 33.86 -11.17 6.54
N TRP A 400 33.64 -12.23 5.78
CA TRP A 400 34.61 -13.28 5.53
C TRP A 400 34.43 -13.84 4.13
N SER A 401 35.50 -14.41 3.59
CA SER A 401 35.43 -15.01 2.27
C SER A 401 35.86 -16.47 2.28
N GLY A 402 35.44 -17.20 1.27
CA GLY A 402 36.07 -18.45 0.86
C GLY A 402 37.33 -18.22 0.03
N GLU A 403 37.86 -19.32 -0.54
CA GLU A 403 38.97 -19.27 -1.49
C GLU A 403 38.54 -18.61 -2.81
N GLY A 404 39.48 -17.91 -3.40
CA GLY A 404 39.29 -17.21 -4.68
C GLY A 404 40.60 -16.69 -5.25
N HIS A 405 40.52 -15.70 -6.09
CA HIS A 405 41.72 -15.06 -6.65
C HIS A 405 41.46 -13.61 -7.04
N TYR A 406 42.55 -12.83 -7.04
CA TYR A 406 42.60 -11.52 -7.66
C TYR A 406 43.60 -11.57 -8.79
N MET A 407 43.16 -11.43 -10.03
CA MET A 407 43.97 -11.75 -11.21
C MET A 407 44.60 -13.14 -11.09
N LEU A 408 45.95 -13.23 -11.01
CA LEU A 408 46.73 -14.46 -10.86
C LEU A 408 47.10 -14.78 -9.39
N ILE A 409 46.73 -13.91 -8.45
CA ILE A 409 47.08 -14.06 -7.03
C ILE A 409 46.01 -14.90 -6.34
N PRO A 410 46.30 -16.12 -5.88
CA PRO A 410 45.33 -16.93 -5.14
C PRO A 410 45.13 -16.36 -3.73
N ILE A 411 43.87 -16.17 -3.37
CA ILE A 411 43.40 -15.72 -2.05
C ILE A 411 42.78 -16.91 -1.34
N GLN A 412 43.25 -17.20 -0.13
CA GLN A 412 42.68 -18.27 0.69
C GLN A 412 41.49 -17.78 1.51
N SER A 413 41.59 -16.57 2.05
CA SER A 413 40.48 -15.94 2.77
C SER A 413 40.70 -14.44 2.91
N ILE A 414 39.60 -13.72 3.04
CA ILE A 414 39.56 -12.32 3.46
C ILE A 414 38.63 -12.23 4.64
N THR A 415 39.02 -11.53 5.69
CA THR A 415 38.17 -11.26 6.85
C THR A 415 38.31 -9.81 7.26
N GLY A 416 37.31 -9.26 7.92
CA GLY A 416 37.34 -7.91 8.44
C GLY A 416 36.01 -7.46 9.03
N ASN A 417 36.01 -6.29 9.63
CA ASN A 417 34.82 -5.62 10.08
C ASN A 417 34.62 -4.36 9.24
N PHE A 418 33.39 -3.92 9.13
CA PHE A 418 33.06 -2.66 8.48
C PHE A 418 32.03 -1.87 9.29
N HIS A 419 32.07 -0.57 9.17
CA HIS A 419 31.12 0.34 9.79
C HIS A 419 30.92 1.53 8.84
N ASN A 420 29.67 1.85 8.53
CA ASN A 420 29.29 2.97 7.69
C ASN A 420 28.28 3.84 8.44
N LYS A 421 28.54 5.14 8.48
CA LYS A 421 27.62 6.15 9.01
C LYS A 421 27.63 7.38 8.12
N GLY A 422 26.55 7.55 7.38
CA GLY A 422 26.45 8.63 6.38
C GLY A 422 27.48 8.46 5.26
N ARG A 423 28.47 9.33 5.19
CA ARG A 423 29.55 9.31 4.17
C ARG A 423 30.86 8.71 4.67
N HIS A 424 30.85 8.20 5.91
CA HIS A 424 32.03 7.66 6.57
C HIS A 424 31.96 6.13 6.57
N LEU A 425 32.74 5.48 5.72
CA LEU A 425 32.88 4.03 5.66
C LEU A 425 34.26 3.65 6.22
N SER A 426 34.30 2.85 7.24
CA SER A 426 35.53 2.34 7.83
C SER A 426 35.56 0.82 7.82
N PHE A 427 36.76 0.29 7.63
CA PHE A 427 37.07 -1.12 7.80
C PHE A 427 38.12 -1.29 8.88
N SER A 428 38.01 -2.30 9.71
CA SER A 428 38.97 -2.65 10.73
C SER A 428 39.27 -4.14 10.71
N ASP A 429 40.41 -4.51 11.25
CA ASP A 429 40.87 -5.88 11.35
C ASP A 429 40.85 -6.64 10.02
N VAL A 430 41.11 -5.92 8.92
CA VAL A 430 41.13 -6.54 7.58
C VAL A 430 42.36 -7.41 7.46
N LYS A 431 42.13 -8.68 7.11
CA LYS A 431 43.17 -9.69 6.85
C LYS A 431 42.90 -10.36 5.51
N VAL A 432 43.92 -10.35 4.65
CA VAL A 432 43.91 -11.07 3.37
C VAL A 432 44.98 -12.15 3.46
N ASN A 433 44.55 -13.39 3.49
CA ASN A 433 45.46 -14.55 3.51
C ASN A 433 45.67 -15.10 2.11
N THR A 434 46.90 -15.17 1.69
CA THR A 434 47.33 -15.84 0.47
C THR A 434 48.11 -17.11 0.83
N ARG A 435 48.60 -17.89 -0.13
CA ARG A 435 49.38 -19.09 0.14
C ARG A 435 50.72 -18.80 0.82
N VAL A 436 51.26 -17.64 0.66
CA VAL A 436 52.63 -17.29 1.09
C VAL A 436 52.68 -16.11 2.08
N THR A 437 51.65 -15.31 2.11
CA THR A 437 51.63 -14.08 2.93
C THR A 437 50.26 -13.81 3.53
N THR A 438 50.25 -13.15 4.67
CA THR A 438 49.08 -12.51 5.26
C THR A 438 49.28 -10.99 5.19
N ILE A 439 48.36 -10.29 4.57
CA ILE A 439 48.33 -8.81 4.52
C ILE A 439 47.25 -8.37 5.50
N SER A 440 47.58 -7.47 6.41
CA SER A 440 46.59 -6.97 7.38
C SER A 440 46.68 -5.46 7.55
N THR A 441 45.54 -4.83 7.77
CA THR A 441 45.43 -3.44 8.19
C THR A 441 44.32 -3.28 9.22
N ASN A 442 44.54 -2.39 10.20
CA ASN A 442 43.57 -2.10 11.24
C ASN A 442 42.73 -0.84 10.93
N ALA A 443 43.09 -0.10 9.89
CA ALA A 443 42.38 1.11 9.54
C ALA A 443 42.39 1.32 8.01
N LEU A 444 41.22 1.18 7.43
CA LEU A 444 40.93 1.62 6.07
C LEU A 444 39.66 2.48 6.17
N ARG A 445 39.69 3.73 5.73
CA ARG A 445 38.58 4.67 5.82
C ARG A 445 38.34 5.31 4.46
N ILE A 446 37.06 5.51 4.18
CA ILE A 446 36.60 6.31 3.05
C ILE A 446 35.71 7.39 3.63
N ASP A 447 36.23 8.61 3.72
CA ASP A 447 35.54 9.78 4.25
C ASP A 447 35.26 10.74 3.07
N ASP A 448 33.98 10.98 2.76
CA ASP A 448 33.56 11.82 1.62
C ASP A 448 34.22 11.47 0.28
N GLY A 449 34.54 10.18 0.06
CA GLY A 449 35.18 9.67 -1.14
C GLY A 449 36.71 9.71 -1.13
N GLN A 450 37.33 10.21 -0.06
CA GLN A 450 38.78 10.17 0.15
C GLN A 450 39.14 8.88 0.88
N LEU A 451 40.05 8.10 0.30
CA LEU A 451 40.59 6.88 0.88
C LEU A 451 41.77 7.22 1.78
N THR A 452 41.66 6.83 3.04
CA THR A 452 42.76 6.86 4.02
C THR A 452 43.05 5.45 4.47
N MET A 453 44.28 5.03 4.42
CA MET A 453 44.72 3.68 4.80
C MET A 453 45.79 3.78 5.90
N GLY A 454 45.63 3.01 6.95
CA GLY A 454 46.64 2.84 7.98
C GLY A 454 47.76 1.89 7.53
N PRO A 455 48.70 1.60 8.41
CA PRO A 455 49.85 0.74 8.10
C PRO A 455 49.39 -0.61 7.54
N LEU A 456 50.01 -1.05 6.44
CA LEU A 456 49.87 -2.38 5.90
C LEU A 456 50.97 -3.29 6.47
N ASN A 457 50.56 -4.27 7.26
CA ASN A 457 51.46 -5.27 7.76
C ASN A 457 51.44 -6.50 6.85
N ILE A 458 52.56 -6.86 6.29
CA ILE A 458 52.76 -8.06 5.46
C ILE A 458 53.59 -9.03 6.27
N THR A 459 53.00 -10.18 6.60
CA THR A 459 53.67 -11.28 7.27
C THR A 459 53.86 -12.44 6.29
N SER A 460 55.08 -12.81 6.02
CA SER A 460 55.38 -14.01 5.24
C SER A 460 55.19 -15.26 6.12
N HIS A 461 54.63 -16.33 5.58
CA HIS A 461 54.51 -17.61 6.27
C HIS A 461 55.87 -18.25 6.56
N GLY A 462 56.98 -17.74 5.97
CA GLY A 462 58.36 -18.08 6.28
C GLY A 462 59.00 -17.29 7.42
N GLY A 463 58.23 -16.45 8.14
CA GLY A 463 58.68 -15.72 9.33
C GLY A 463 59.21 -14.31 9.16
N SER A 464 59.21 -13.76 7.96
CA SER A 464 59.61 -12.35 7.69
C SER A 464 58.38 -11.42 7.78
N ASN A 465 58.48 -10.34 8.53
CA ASN A 465 57.47 -9.31 8.63
C ASN A 465 57.96 -8.03 7.92
N PHE A 466 57.14 -7.48 7.07
CA PHE A 466 57.40 -6.21 6.39
C PHE A 466 56.26 -5.23 6.68
N ILE A 467 56.58 -4.01 7.05
CA ILE A 467 55.63 -2.88 7.10
C ILE A 467 55.81 -2.09 5.83
N LEU A 468 54.78 -2.04 4.99
CA LEU A 468 54.90 -1.46 3.64
C LEU A 468 54.51 0.02 3.61
N TYR A 469 53.88 0.55 4.66
CA TYR A 469 53.54 1.96 4.75
C TYR A 469 53.94 2.50 6.13
N ASP A 470 54.86 3.42 6.16
CA ASP A 470 55.17 4.35 7.22
C ASP A 470 54.45 5.68 6.90
N GLU A 471 54.24 6.56 7.88
CA GLU A 471 53.58 7.86 7.68
C GLU A 471 54.25 8.72 6.61
N ASP A 472 55.54 8.49 6.31
CA ASP A 472 56.31 9.20 5.28
C ASP A 472 56.01 8.75 3.82
N SER A 473 55.26 7.67 3.60
CA SER A 473 54.93 7.20 2.27
C SER A 473 53.61 7.71 1.68
N PHE A 474 52.96 8.62 2.37
CA PHE A 474 51.75 9.27 1.87
C PHE A 474 51.98 10.22 0.70
N ASP A 475 53.16 10.84 0.60
CA ASP A 475 53.52 11.72 -0.53
C ASP A 475 53.56 10.96 -1.84
N ASP A 476 54.03 9.68 -1.86
CA ASP A 476 54.05 8.82 -3.05
C ASP A 476 52.63 8.36 -3.48
N LEU A 477 51.66 8.31 -2.56
CA LEU A 477 50.29 7.97 -2.87
C LEU A 477 49.55 9.10 -3.56
N ASP A 478 49.81 10.35 -3.18
CA ASP A 478 49.26 11.54 -3.85
C ASP A 478 49.76 11.62 -5.31
N GLU A 479 51.03 11.31 -5.55
CA GLU A 479 51.59 11.28 -6.90
C GLU A 479 50.98 10.16 -7.76
N ASN A 480 50.77 8.98 -7.20
CA ASN A 480 50.06 7.88 -7.86
C ASN A 480 48.56 8.15 -8.06
N MET A 481 47.89 8.82 -7.11
CA MET A 481 46.49 9.25 -7.27
C MET A 481 46.36 10.34 -8.34
N ASP A 482 47.32 11.23 -8.48
CA ASP A 482 47.33 12.22 -9.56
C ASP A 482 47.58 11.60 -10.93
N GLN A 483 48.41 10.56 -11.04
CA GLN A 483 48.56 9.76 -12.25
C GLN A 483 47.26 9.00 -12.62
N ILE A 484 46.54 8.46 -11.64
CA ILE A 484 45.26 7.83 -11.85
C ILE A 484 44.20 8.86 -12.28
N LYS A 485 44.18 10.04 -11.68
CA LYS A 485 43.29 11.16 -12.08
C LYS A 485 43.59 11.62 -13.50
N GLU A 486 44.86 11.75 -13.86
CA GLU A 486 45.28 12.12 -15.24
C GLU A 486 44.91 11.04 -16.24
N GLY A 487 45.09 9.75 -15.93
CA GLY A 487 44.64 8.62 -16.73
C GLY A 487 43.13 8.58 -16.93
N MET A 488 42.34 8.85 -15.88
CA MET A 488 40.88 8.96 -15.96
C MET A 488 40.43 10.17 -16.79
N LYS A 489 41.16 11.30 -16.72
CA LYS A 489 40.89 12.49 -17.54
C LYS A 489 41.13 12.20 -19.01
N GLN A 490 42.25 11.55 -19.35
CA GLN A 490 42.58 11.12 -20.72
C GLN A 490 41.56 10.11 -21.27
N ALA A 491 41.13 9.14 -20.46
CA ALA A 491 40.06 8.21 -20.80
C ALA A 491 38.73 8.92 -21.08
N SER A 492 38.38 9.94 -20.27
CA SER A 492 37.21 10.78 -20.46
C SER A 492 37.28 11.62 -21.74
N GLU A 493 38.43 12.19 -22.07
CA GLU A 493 38.66 12.95 -23.31
C GLU A 493 38.63 12.06 -24.54
N ASN A 494 39.24 10.87 -24.49
CA ASN A 494 39.18 9.89 -25.55
C ASN A 494 37.76 9.38 -25.80
N SER A 495 36.97 9.19 -24.72
CA SER A 495 35.56 8.84 -24.80
C SER A 495 34.71 9.95 -25.43
N LYS A 496 35.01 11.23 -25.11
CA LYS A 496 34.38 12.38 -25.79
C LYS A 496 34.67 12.41 -27.27
N ARG A 497 35.94 12.23 -27.67
CA ARG A 497 36.37 12.18 -29.09
C ARG A 497 35.71 11.02 -29.82
N ALA A 498 35.60 9.84 -29.20
CA ALA A 498 34.87 8.70 -29.74
C ALA A 498 33.38 8.98 -29.92
N SER A 499 32.74 9.68 -28.96
CA SER A 499 31.35 10.10 -29.03
C SER A 499 31.10 11.16 -30.11
N GLU A 500 32.03 12.09 -30.30
CA GLU A 500 31.97 13.09 -31.38
C GLU A 500 32.16 12.48 -32.74
N SER A 501 33.10 11.52 -32.89
CA SER A 501 33.28 10.73 -34.11
C SER A 501 32.07 9.87 -34.48
N ALA A 502 31.37 9.33 -33.45
CA ALA A 502 30.12 8.57 -33.64
C ALA A 502 28.93 9.46 -34.08
N LYS A 503 28.93 10.76 -33.73
CA LYS A 503 27.92 11.71 -34.22
C LYS A 503 28.02 11.99 -35.73
N GLY A 504 29.17 11.80 -36.32
CA GLY A 504 29.37 11.92 -37.77
C GLY A 504 28.85 10.75 -38.61
N LEU A 505 28.43 9.64 -37.97
CA LEU A 505 27.97 8.40 -38.64
C LEU A 505 26.43 8.26 -38.58
N LYS A 506 25.68 9.33 -38.79
CA LYS A 506 24.21 9.35 -38.64
C LYS A 506 23.43 8.50 -39.65
N ASP A 507 24.08 7.91 -40.66
CA ASP A 507 23.40 7.19 -41.76
C ASP A 507 23.66 5.67 -41.82
N VAL A 508 24.28 5.08 -40.80
CA VAL A 508 24.47 3.63 -40.75
C VAL A 508 23.36 2.99 -39.91
N LYS A 509 22.54 2.12 -40.51
CA LYS A 509 21.58 1.26 -39.80
C LYS A 509 22.37 0.33 -38.87
N ILE A 510 22.31 0.63 -37.58
CA ILE A 510 22.94 -0.18 -36.51
C ILE A 510 21.98 -1.34 -36.19
N PRO A 511 22.44 -2.60 -36.17
CA PRO A 511 21.66 -3.75 -35.71
C PRO A 511 21.14 -3.56 -34.27
N ASP A 512 19.97 -4.14 -33.94
CA ASP A 512 19.29 -3.87 -32.68
C ASP A 512 20.02 -4.44 -31.43
N ASP A 513 20.84 -5.44 -31.60
CA ASP A 513 21.77 -6.00 -30.60
C ASP A 513 22.87 -5.02 -30.18
N VAL A 514 23.36 -4.22 -31.13
CA VAL A 514 24.37 -3.18 -30.85
C VAL A 514 23.76 -1.95 -30.17
N LYS A 515 22.49 -1.63 -30.45
CA LYS A 515 21.77 -0.55 -29.76
C LYS A 515 21.59 -0.81 -28.27
N GLY A 516 21.36 -2.07 -27.87
CA GLY A 516 21.31 -2.49 -26.48
C GLY A 516 22.61 -2.20 -25.75
N SER A 517 23.71 -2.69 -26.31
CA SER A 517 25.04 -2.51 -25.75
C SER A 517 25.48 -1.03 -25.67
N MET A 518 25.13 -0.21 -26.69
CA MET A 518 25.40 1.24 -26.65
C MET A 518 24.60 1.97 -25.57
N LYS A 519 23.38 1.53 -25.27
CA LYS A 519 22.54 2.12 -24.22
C LYS A 519 23.10 1.81 -22.82
N ASP A 520 23.63 0.61 -22.63
CA ASP A 520 24.28 0.21 -21.39
C ASP A 520 25.64 0.90 -21.21
N LEU A 521 26.41 1.05 -22.28
CA LEU A 521 27.65 1.83 -22.27
C LEU A 521 27.40 3.30 -21.91
N LYS A 522 26.31 3.89 -22.45
CA LYS A 522 25.93 5.26 -22.14
C LYS A 522 25.54 5.43 -20.66
N ARG A 523 24.80 4.46 -20.08
CA ARG A 523 24.49 4.46 -18.66
C ARG A 523 25.73 4.34 -17.78
N GLN A 524 26.70 3.51 -18.17
CA GLN A 524 27.96 3.40 -17.47
C GLN A 524 28.79 4.69 -17.56
N MET A 525 28.80 5.34 -18.71
CA MET A 525 29.47 6.64 -18.90
C MET A 525 28.80 7.75 -18.09
N ASP A 526 27.48 7.79 -18.03
CA ASP A 526 26.74 8.77 -17.23
C ASP A 526 27.01 8.55 -15.72
N SER A 527 27.09 7.29 -15.27
CA SER A 527 27.47 6.94 -13.89
C SER A 527 28.91 7.35 -13.54
N VAL A 528 29.85 7.16 -14.48
CA VAL A 528 31.25 7.59 -14.32
C VAL A 528 31.34 9.13 -14.31
N LYS A 529 30.57 9.80 -15.18
CA LYS A 529 30.50 11.27 -15.21
C LYS A 529 29.96 11.85 -13.91
N ASP A 530 28.87 11.29 -13.38
CA ASP A 530 28.31 11.68 -12.08
C ASP A 530 29.31 11.45 -10.92
N SER A 531 30.09 10.38 -11.00
CA SER A 531 31.13 10.11 -10.02
C SER A 531 32.29 11.12 -10.12
N ILE A 532 32.68 11.52 -11.33
CA ILE A 532 33.71 12.54 -11.57
C ILE A 532 33.23 13.94 -11.18
N GLU A 533 31.95 14.28 -11.43
CA GLU A 533 31.38 15.56 -11.00
C GLU A 533 31.27 15.65 -9.46
N ARG A 534 31.01 14.54 -8.77
CA ARG A 534 31.02 14.49 -7.30
C ARG A 534 32.43 14.69 -6.70
N VAL A 535 33.47 14.29 -7.42
CA VAL A 535 34.87 14.51 -7.03
C VAL A 535 35.31 15.96 -7.29
N LYS A 536 34.64 16.69 -8.20
CA LYS A 536 34.96 18.11 -8.52
C LYS A 536 34.30 19.14 -7.60
N ILE A 537 33.39 18.74 -6.73
CA ILE A 537 32.63 19.67 -5.85
C ILE A 537 33.22 19.69 -4.42
N ASN A 538 34.39 19.11 -4.19
CA ASN A 538 35.13 19.27 -2.94
C ASN A 538 36.46 19.96 -3.19
#